data_270c606990cc0f2350881db0ef0ff30c
#
_entry.id   270c606990cc0f2350881db0ef0ff30c
#
_cell.length_a   1.000
_cell.length_b   1.000
_cell.length_c   1.000
_cell.angle_alpha   90.00
_cell.angle_beta   90.00
_cell.angle_gamma   90.00
#
_symmetry.space_group_name_H-M   'P 1'
#
loop_
_entity.id
_entity.type
_entity.pdbx_description
1 polymer ?
#
loop_
_entity_poly.entity_id
_entity_poly.type
_entity_poly.pdbx_seq_one_letter_code
_entity_poly.pdbx_strand_id
1 'polypeptide(L)'
;MIAPRTRRGDGRLTAALDPQDQGPQDECGVFGVWAPGEEVAKLAYYGLYALQHRGQESAGIAVSDGGRIAVYKDIGLVSQVFDEATLTALSGHIAVGHCRYSTTGVNKWANAQPTLGATADDGTVALAHNGNLVNSAELLRMVHAADGRHTHGEMKQGNTTDTALVTALLHGAPGHRLEETALELLPKIRGAYCFVFMDEHTLYAARDPQGVRPLVLGRLERGWVVASEQSALATVGASFIREVEPGEMIAIDEEGIRSTRFAESKPAGCVFEYVYLARPDATIAGRSVYESRVEMGRRLALEQPVEADVVIPVPESGTPAAVGYADASGLPFRQGFVKNAYVGRTFIQPSQTLRQLGIRLKLNVQSTVVAGKRVVVVDDSIVRGNTQRAVVRMLKEAGAAEVHVKISSPPVKWPCFYGIDFATRAELIANGAAVDQIAASIGADSLAYISEEGMIEATGQPRERLCTACFTGDYPIPLADEGERGKGLLEPVAVSPASTVVLDVDGETTTVTATGCEPGPDADDEKLLTETDRTCLLYTSDAADDCSIV
;
A
#
# COMPACT_ATOMS: atom_id res chain seq x y z
N MET A 1 33.24 -27.12 -18.21
CA MET A 1 32.27 -26.02 -17.97
C MET A 1 30.89 -26.62 -18.04
N ILE A 2 30.27 -26.87 -16.88
CA ILE A 2 28.92 -27.44 -16.73
C ILE A 2 28.01 -26.25 -16.44
N ALA A 3 27.02 -26.03 -17.30
CA ALA A 3 26.04 -24.95 -17.12
C ALA A 3 25.21 -25.20 -15.84
N PRO A 4 24.87 -24.15 -15.06
CA PRO A 4 24.09 -24.31 -13.85
C PRO A 4 22.68 -24.82 -14.20
N ARG A 5 22.27 -25.92 -13.55
CA ARG A 5 20.91 -26.45 -13.65
C ARG A 5 19.94 -25.45 -13.03
N THR A 6 19.04 -24.93 -13.84
CA THR A 6 17.89 -24.16 -13.37
C THR A 6 17.00 -25.06 -12.50
N ARG A 7 16.73 -24.65 -11.25
CA ARG A 7 15.75 -25.30 -10.38
C ARG A 7 14.40 -25.34 -11.10
N ARG A 8 13.80 -26.50 -11.20
CA ARG A 8 12.39 -26.64 -11.57
C ARG A 8 11.57 -26.09 -10.40
N GLY A 9 10.75 -25.06 -10.65
CA GLY A 9 9.78 -24.61 -9.68
C GLY A 9 8.77 -25.72 -9.39
N ASP A 10 8.19 -25.70 -8.20
CA ASP A 10 7.18 -26.66 -7.71
C ASP A 10 5.82 -26.52 -8.42
N GLY A 11 5.74 -25.76 -9.50
CA GLY A 11 4.51 -25.47 -10.24
C GLY A 11 3.61 -24.44 -9.57
N ARG A 12 3.98 -23.91 -8.40
CA ARG A 12 3.31 -22.76 -7.80
C ARG A 12 3.87 -21.50 -8.43
N LEU A 13 2.98 -20.66 -8.96
CA LEU A 13 3.34 -19.34 -9.49
C LEU A 13 3.64 -18.38 -8.33
N THR A 14 4.74 -18.61 -7.63
CA THR A 14 5.28 -17.64 -6.68
C THR A 14 6.20 -16.71 -7.44
N ALA A 15 5.71 -15.56 -7.85
CA ALA A 15 6.52 -14.55 -8.47
C ALA A 15 6.84 -13.45 -7.46
N ALA A 16 8.11 -13.33 -7.11
CA ALA A 16 8.62 -12.06 -6.63
C ALA A 16 8.48 -11.04 -7.78
N LEU A 17 7.79 -9.95 -7.51
CA LEU A 17 7.63 -8.85 -8.44
C LEU A 17 9.02 -8.23 -8.69
N ASP A 18 9.39 -8.04 -9.99
CA ASP A 18 10.54 -7.21 -10.32
C ASP A 18 10.22 -5.77 -9.89
N PRO A 19 10.94 -5.17 -8.94
CA PRO A 19 10.66 -3.81 -8.48
C PRO A 19 10.65 -2.78 -9.61
N GLN A 20 11.24 -3.09 -10.77
CA GLN A 20 11.40 -2.16 -11.89
C GLN A 20 10.19 -2.05 -12.83
N ASP A 21 9.12 -2.83 -12.65
CA ASP A 21 8.03 -2.91 -13.64
C ASP A 21 6.65 -2.45 -13.13
N GLN A 22 6.61 -1.66 -12.07
CA GLN A 22 5.36 -1.32 -11.40
C GLN A 22 4.93 0.10 -11.79
N GLY A 23 3.68 0.27 -12.28
CA GLY A 23 2.96 1.55 -12.32
C GLY A 23 2.73 2.10 -10.91
N PRO A 24 1.94 3.18 -10.73
CA PRO A 24 1.56 3.63 -9.38
C PRO A 24 0.99 2.43 -8.65
N GLN A 25 1.53 2.16 -7.46
CA GLN A 25 1.17 0.97 -6.72
C GLN A 25 0.23 1.36 -5.60
N ASP A 26 -0.72 0.45 -5.34
CA ASP A 26 -1.81 0.64 -4.41
C ASP A 26 -1.30 0.91 -3.00
N GLU A 27 -2.19 1.34 -2.14
CA GLU A 27 -1.99 1.59 -0.73
C GLU A 27 -2.72 0.54 0.07
N CYS A 28 -2.36 0.44 1.37
CA CYS A 28 -3.06 -0.43 2.30
C CYS A 28 -4.54 -0.02 2.47
N GLY A 29 -5.40 -1.00 2.80
CA GLY A 29 -6.77 -0.79 3.24
C GLY A 29 -6.93 -1.22 4.69
N VAL A 30 -7.58 -0.37 5.52
CA VAL A 30 -7.92 -0.68 6.91
C VAL A 30 -9.43 -0.74 7.10
N PHE A 31 -9.84 -1.62 7.98
CA PHE A 31 -11.25 -1.82 8.36
C PHE A 31 -11.32 -2.13 9.85
N GLY A 32 -12.28 -1.53 10.55
CA GLY A 32 -12.59 -1.83 11.94
C GLY A 32 -14.09 -1.88 12.15
N VAL A 33 -14.57 -2.81 12.96
CA VAL A 33 -15.97 -2.94 13.31
C VAL A 33 -16.12 -3.28 14.80
N TRP A 34 -17.02 -2.57 15.48
CA TRP A 34 -17.53 -2.88 16.80
C TRP A 34 -19.03 -3.13 16.67
N ALA A 35 -19.46 -4.38 16.85
CA ALA A 35 -20.85 -4.78 16.63
C ALA A 35 -21.21 -6.02 17.46
N PRO A 36 -21.60 -5.85 18.73
CA PRO A 36 -22.02 -6.96 19.57
C PRO A 36 -23.21 -7.72 18.98
N GLY A 37 -23.05 -9.05 18.90
CA GLY A 37 -24.09 -9.95 18.38
C GLY A 37 -24.08 -10.13 16.85
N GLU A 38 -23.15 -9.47 16.14
CA GLU A 38 -22.94 -9.65 14.70
C GLU A 38 -21.71 -10.53 14.41
N GLU A 39 -21.62 -11.11 13.22
CA GLU A 39 -20.44 -11.89 12.77
C GLU A 39 -19.33 -10.93 12.30
N VAL A 40 -18.64 -10.28 13.24
CA VAL A 40 -17.66 -9.21 12.96
C VAL A 40 -16.52 -9.64 12.05
N ALA A 41 -16.08 -10.91 12.10
CA ALA A 41 -15.08 -11.44 11.19
C ALA A 41 -15.56 -11.44 9.73
N LYS A 42 -16.82 -11.80 9.48
CA LYS A 42 -17.41 -11.74 8.13
C LYS A 42 -17.62 -10.32 7.66
N LEU A 43 -18.04 -9.40 8.55
CA LEU A 43 -18.13 -7.98 8.23
C LEU A 43 -16.75 -7.44 7.83
N ALA A 44 -15.69 -7.77 8.59
CA ALA A 44 -14.32 -7.39 8.26
C ALA A 44 -13.86 -8.00 6.92
N TYR A 45 -14.16 -9.27 6.66
CA TYR A 45 -13.87 -9.91 5.38
C TYR A 45 -14.51 -9.17 4.20
N TYR A 46 -15.81 -8.87 4.26
CA TYR A 46 -16.50 -8.16 3.17
C TYR A 46 -16.00 -6.72 3.03
N GLY A 47 -15.72 -6.03 4.15
CA GLY A 47 -15.12 -4.71 4.14
C GLY A 47 -13.74 -4.69 3.47
N LEU A 48 -12.87 -5.64 3.81
CA LEU A 48 -11.57 -5.80 3.17
C LEU A 48 -11.68 -6.20 1.69
N TYR A 49 -12.65 -7.05 1.35
CA TYR A 49 -12.90 -7.41 -0.04
C TYR A 49 -13.26 -6.19 -0.89
N ALA A 50 -14.06 -5.27 -0.35
CA ALA A 50 -14.36 -4.00 -1.00
C ALA A 50 -13.12 -3.09 -1.14
N LEU A 51 -12.14 -3.23 -0.24
CA LEU A 51 -10.86 -2.50 -0.24
C LEU A 51 -9.72 -3.23 -0.95
N GLN A 52 -9.98 -4.38 -1.60
CA GLN A 52 -8.94 -5.21 -2.23
C GLN A 52 -8.12 -4.48 -3.29
N HIS A 53 -8.68 -3.44 -3.93
CA HIS A 53 -7.96 -2.60 -4.87
C HIS A 53 -6.79 -1.84 -4.21
N ARG A 54 -6.83 -1.60 -2.89
CA ARG A 54 -5.78 -0.93 -2.12
C ARG A 54 -4.62 -1.85 -1.76
N GLY A 55 -4.87 -3.13 -1.44
CA GLY A 55 -3.80 -4.06 -1.02
C GLY A 55 -4.01 -5.47 -1.56
N GLN A 56 -2.97 -6.08 -2.16
CA GLN A 56 -3.07 -7.38 -2.83
C GLN A 56 -1.96 -8.36 -2.43
N GLU A 57 -1.09 -8.00 -1.47
CA GLU A 57 0.06 -8.82 -1.09
C GLU A 57 -0.21 -9.72 0.11
N SER A 58 -0.91 -9.20 1.10
CA SER A 58 -1.35 -9.98 2.26
C SER A 58 -2.65 -9.43 2.82
N ALA A 59 -3.37 -10.25 3.57
CA ALA A 59 -4.59 -9.87 4.29
C ALA A 59 -4.57 -10.46 5.70
N GLY A 60 -5.24 -9.79 6.63
CA GLY A 60 -5.38 -10.27 8.01
C GLY A 60 -6.58 -9.67 8.72
N ILE A 61 -7.13 -10.43 9.66
CA ILE A 61 -8.22 -10.02 10.54
C ILE A 61 -7.85 -10.44 11.96
N ALA A 62 -7.95 -9.51 12.89
CA ALA A 62 -7.91 -9.75 14.32
C ALA A 62 -9.31 -9.55 14.90
N VAL A 63 -9.72 -10.41 15.82
CA VAL A 63 -11.05 -10.38 16.45
C VAL A 63 -10.92 -10.50 17.96
N SER A 64 -11.64 -9.65 18.70
CA SER A 64 -11.78 -9.74 20.16
C SER A 64 -13.12 -10.34 20.57
N ASP A 65 -13.07 -11.31 21.48
CA ASP A 65 -14.25 -11.88 22.16
C ASP A 65 -14.54 -11.24 23.54
N GLY A 66 -13.75 -10.23 23.93
CA GLY A 66 -13.81 -9.55 25.23
C GLY A 66 -12.85 -10.14 26.28
N GLY A 67 -12.26 -11.30 26.03
CA GLY A 67 -11.28 -11.91 26.92
C GLY A 67 -9.93 -12.11 26.27
N ARG A 68 -9.89 -12.18 24.94
CA ARG A 68 -8.68 -12.38 24.16
C ARG A 68 -8.84 -11.84 22.76
N ILE A 69 -7.73 -11.58 22.10
CA ILE A 69 -7.66 -11.24 20.67
C ILE A 69 -7.08 -12.42 19.90
N ALA A 70 -7.85 -12.91 18.91
CA ALA A 70 -7.40 -13.92 17.95
C ALA A 70 -7.07 -13.24 16.62
N VAL A 71 -5.98 -13.64 15.97
CA VAL A 71 -5.58 -13.10 14.64
C VAL A 71 -5.38 -14.24 13.65
N TYR A 72 -5.84 -14.02 12.42
CA TYR A 72 -5.46 -14.82 11.27
C TYR A 72 -5.00 -13.89 10.15
N LYS A 73 -3.80 -14.13 9.62
CA LYS A 73 -3.20 -13.33 8.55
C LYS A 73 -2.30 -14.18 7.68
N ASP A 74 -2.27 -13.91 6.38
CA ASP A 74 -1.38 -14.62 5.45
C ASP A 74 -1.10 -13.78 4.20
N ILE A 75 -0.18 -14.28 3.39
CA ILE A 75 0.16 -13.73 2.07
C ILE A 75 -0.92 -14.13 1.06
N GLY A 76 -1.47 -13.18 0.34
CA GLY A 76 -2.48 -13.41 -0.70
C GLY A 76 -3.61 -12.39 -0.69
N LEU A 77 -4.54 -12.58 -1.60
CA LEU A 77 -5.77 -11.79 -1.67
C LEU A 77 -6.72 -12.17 -0.52
N VAL A 78 -7.58 -11.26 -0.12
CA VAL A 78 -8.59 -11.49 0.94
C VAL A 78 -9.37 -12.80 0.71
N SER A 79 -9.79 -13.06 -0.54
CA SER A 79 -10.52 -14.28 -0.90
C SER A 79 -9.66 -15.56 -0.94
N GLN A 80 -8.35 -15.44 -0.90
CA GLN A 80 -7.43 -16.58 -0.86
C GLN A 80 -6.98 -16.89 0.57
N VAL A 81 -6.89 -15.87 1.41
CA VAL A 81 -6.45 -15.98 2.79
C VAL A 81 -7.56 -16.53 3.70
N PHE A 82 -8.81 -16.12 3.47
CA PHE A 82 -9.92 -16.50 4.33
C PHE A 82 -10.88 -17.45 3.64
N ASP A 83 -11.24 -18.51 4.37
CA ASP A 83 -12.35 -19.39 4.05
C ASP A 83 -13.44 -19.33 5.15
N GLU A 84 -14.57 -20.01 4.93
CA GLU A 84 -15.70 -20.01 5.87
C GLU A 84 -15.32 -20.61 7.23
N ALA A 85 -14.44 -21.61 7.25
CA ALA A 85 -14.02 -22.26 8.50
C ALA A 85 -13.17 -21.30 9.34
N THR A 86 -12.22 -20.60 8.73
CA THR A 86 -11.39 -19.57 9.37
C THR A 86 -12.25 -18.43 9.92
N LEU A 87 -13.18 -17.90 9.11
CA LEU A 87 -14.07 -16.82 9.55
C LEU A 87 -14.98 -17.23 10.70
N THR A 88 -15.46 -18.47 10.70
CA THR A 88 -16.30 -19.00 11.79
C THR A 88 -15.51 -19.19 13.09
N ALA A 89 -14.22 -19.53 13.00
CA ALA A 89 -13.34 -19.67 14.16
C ALA A 89 -13.00 -18.33 14.82
N LEU A 90 -13.08 -17.23 14.08
CA LEU A 90 -12.83 -15.86 14.57
C LEU A 90 -14.15 -15.24 15.10
N SER A 91 -14.59 -15.68 16.27
CA SER A 91 -15.81 -15.18 16.92
C SER A 91 -15.51 -14.05 17.91
N GLY A 92 -16.37 -13.04 17.95
CA GLY A 92 -16.23 -11.91 18.87
C GLY A 92 -17.17 -10.76 18.56
N HIS A 93 -16.88 -9.58 19.09
CA HIS A 93 -17.72 -8.37 18.93
C HIS A 93 -16.93 -7.17 18.37
N ILE A 94 -15.60 -7.27 18.30
CA ILE A 94 -14.73 -6.28 17.65
C ILE A 94 -13.88 -7.00 16.61
N ALA A 95 -13.70 -6.40 15.44
CA ALA A 95 -12.71 -6.88 14.49
C ALA A 95 -11.91 -5.73 13.86
N VAL A 96 -10.61 -5.96 13.66
CA VAL A 96 -9.71 -5.08 12.91
C VAL A 96 -9.15 -5.87 11.74
N GLY A 97 -9.27 -5.31 10.54
CA GLY A 97 -8.85 -5.93 9.30
C GLY A 97 -7.88 -5.06 8.51
N HIS A 98 -7.02 -5.72 7.73
CA HIS A 98 -6.03 -5.09 6.89
C HIS A 98 -5.84 -5.85 5.56
N CYS A 99 -5.74 -5.10 4.46
CA CYS A 99 -5.17 -5.60 3.21
C CYS A 99 -3.92 -4.77 2.87
N ARG A 100 -2.81 -5.48 2.65
CA ARG A 100 -1.48 -4.86 2.59
C ARG A 100 -0.99 -4.65 1.18
N TYR A 101 -0.37 -3.48 0.98
CA TYR A 101 0.62 -3.22 -0.04
C TYR A 101 1.93 -2.75 0.64
N SER A 102 3.10 -3.26 0.23
CA SER A 102 4.37 -2.99 0.93
C SER A 102 4.88 -1.58 0.66
N THR A 103 4.83 -0.71 1.66
CA THR A 103 5.46 0.64 1.65
C THR A 103 6.78 0.63 2.43
N THR A 104 6.78 0.06 3.64
CA THR A 104 7.96 -0.20 4.48
C THR A 104 8.04 -1.69 4.79
N GLY A 105 9.24 -2.27 4.70
CA GLY A 105 9.50 -3.70 4.85
C GLY A 105 9.10 -4.53 3.62
N VAL A 106 9.78 -5.65 3.41
CA VAL A 106 9.53 -6.55 2.28
C VAL A 106 8.22 -7.32 2.43
N ASN A 107 7.71 -7.88 1.32
CA ASN A 107 6.54 -8.74 1.35
C ASN A 107 6.93 -10.12 1.93
N LYS A 108 6.68 -10.29 3.22
CA LYS A 108 6.85 -11.54 3.98
C LYS A 108 5.74 -11.67 5.02
N TRP A 109 5.44 -12.90 5.44
CA TRP A 109 4.37 -13.19 6.40
C TRP A 109 4.48 -12.37 7.69
N ALA A 110 5.69 -12.22 8.25
CA ALA A 110 5.93 -11.43 9.47
C ALA A 110 5.49 -9.96 9.35
N ASN A 111 5.45 -9.42 8.13
CA ASN A 111 5.03 -8.05 7.84
C ASN A 111 3.54 -7.91 7.54
N ALA A 112 2.77 -9.01 7.50
CA ALA A 112 1.32 -8.97 7.35
C ALA A 112 0.69 -8.35 8.60
N GLN A 113 -0.40 -7.62 8.41
CA GLN A 113 -1.14 -6.94 9.48
C GLN A 113 -2.56 -7.54 9.62
N PRO A 114 -3.23 -7.38 10.78
CA PRO A 114 -2.86 -6.58 11.96
C PRO A 114 -1.62 -7.11 12.69
N THR A 115 -0.86 -6.19 13.30
CA THR A 115 0.25 -6.54 14.22
C THR A 115 -0.27 -6.68 15.63
N LEU A 116 0.30 -7.63 16.39
CA LEU A 116 -0.04 -7.86 17.80
C LEU A 116 1.04 -7.36 18.73
N GLY A 117 0.61 -6.81 19.86
CA GLY A 117 1.48 -6.41 20.97
C GLY A 117 0.80 -6.66 22.31
N ALA A 118 1.60 -6.78 23.36
CA ALA A 118 1.10 -6.80 24.72
C ALA A 118 1.07 -5.38 25.30
N THR A 119 0.09 -5.07 26.14
CA THR A 119 0.10 -3.86 26.98
C THR A 119 0.85 -4.11 28.28
N ALA A 120 1.20 -3.05 29.01
CA ALA A 120 1.93 -3.16 30.26
C ALA A 120 1.16 -3.89 31.38
N ASP A 121 -0.16 -3.94 31.29
CA ASP A 121 -1.07 -4.59 32.24
C ASP A 121 -1.58 -5.95 31.71
N ASP A 122 -0.76 -6.67 30.94
CA ASP A 122 -1.03 -8.00 30.38
C ASP A 122 -2.24 -8.08 29.42
N GLY A 123 -2.75 -6.94 28.92
CA GLY A 123 -3.72 -6.89 27.84
C GLY A 123 -3.06 -7.06 26.47
N THR A 124 -3.85 -7.13 25.42
CA THR A 124 -3.39 -7.28 24.04
C THR A 124 -3.84 -6.08 23.20
N VAL A 125 -2.98 -5.64 22.29
CA VAL A 125 -3.33 -4.68 21.24
C VAL A 125 -3.17 -5.31 19.88
N ALA A 126 -4.15 -5.08 18.98
CA ALA A 126 -4.04 -5.39 17.56
C ALA A 126 -4.14 -4.10 16.75
N LEU A 127 -3.18 -3.86 15.83
CA LEU A 127 -3.07 -2.61 15.07
C LEU A 127 -2.97 -2.88 13.57
N ALA A 128 -3.78 -2.15 12.80
CA ALA A 128 -3.71 -2.04 11.34
C ALA A 128 -3.38 -0.59 10.93
N HIS A 129 -2.56 -0.43 9.91
CA HIS A 129 -2.03 0.85 9.45
C HIS A 129 -2.17 1.02 7.93
N ASN A 130 -2.77 2.11 7.50
CA ASN A 130 -2.72 2.62 6.13
C ASN A 130 -1.93 3.92 6.11
N GLY A 131 -0.78 3.91 5.45
CA GLY A 131 0.12 5.06 5.33
C GLY A 131 1.58 4.67 5.38
N ASN A 132 2.43 5.63 5.75
CA ASN A 132 3.87 5.44 5.94
C ASN A 132 4.45 6.52 6.85
N LEU A 133 5.27 6.13 7.81
CA LEU A 133 5.86 7.02 8.79
C LEU A 133 7.21 7.55 8.30
N VAL A 134 7.45 8.84 8.55
CA VAL A 134 8.70 9.50 8.14
C VAL A 134 9.72 9.65 9.27
N ASN A 135 9.35 9.26 10.50
CA ASN A 135 10.26 9.30 11.66
C ASN A 135 10.51 7.92 12.29
N SER A 136 10.50 6.86 11.50
CA SER A 136 10.68 5.47 11.97
C SER A 136 11.98 5.26 12.75
N ALA A 137 13.08 5.95 12.38
CA ALA A 137 14.34 5.91 13.12
C ALA A 137 14.21 6.49 14.54
N GLU A 138 13.43 7.55 14.71
CA GLU A 138 13.14 8.14 16.03
C GLU A 138 12.29 7.21 16.87
N LEU A 139 11.22 6.64 16.27
CA LEU A 139 10.36 5.67 16.95
C LEU A 139 11.12 4.42 17.36
N LEU A 140 12.04 3.93 16.51
CA LEU A 140 12.92 2.81 16.85
C LEU A 140 13.79 3.12 18.07
N ARG A 141 14.37 4.33 18.15
CA ARG A 141 15.12 4.77 19.35
C ARG A 141 14.24 4.80 20.60
N MET A 142 12.96 5.20 20.45
CA MET A 142 12.01 5.18 21.58
C MET A 142 11.71 3.75 22.03
N VAL A 143 11.52 2.80 21.09
CA VAL A 143 11.35 1.37 21.41
C VAL A 143 12.55 0.84 22.17
N HIS A 144 13.78 1.15 21.74
CA HIS A 144 14.99 0.71 22.44
C HIS A 144 15.20 1.38 23.81
N ALA A 145 14.72 2.59 23.99
CA ALA A 145 14.81 3.33 25.27
C ALA A 145 13.74 2.86 26.28
N ALA A 146 12.63 2.31 25.81
CA ALA A 146 11.62 1.69 26.67
C ALA A 146 12.16 0.35 27.17
N ASP A 147 12.80 0.39 28.35
CA ASP A 147 13.50 -0.74 28.96
C ASP A 147 12.51 -1.85 29.33
N GLY A 148 12.48 -2.97 28.54
CA GLY A 148 11.64 -4.11 28.86
C GLY A 148 11.56 -5.18 27.77
N ARG A 149 11.62 -6.44 28.18
CA ARG A 149 11.55 -7.62 27.31
C ARG A 149 10.24 -7.73 26.51
N HIS A 150 9.21 -6.99 26.91
CA HIS A 150 7.85 -7.05 26.35
C HIS A 150 7.60 -6.05 25.21
N THR A 151 8.43 -5.01 25.06
CA THR A 151 8.21 -3.93 24.08
C THR A 151 8.51 -4.31 22.63
N HIS A 152 9.10 -5.47 22.38
CA HIS A 152 9.56 -5.82 21.04
C HIS A 152 8.56 -6.65 20.21
N GLY A 153 7.52 -7.25 20.84
CA GLY A 153 6.43 -7.94 20.15
C GLY A 153 6.83 -8.70 18.88
N GLU A 154 6.11 -8.46 17.80
CA GLU A 154 6.37 -9.07 16.48
C GLU A 154 7.73 -8.66 15.85
N MET A 155 8.38 -7.58 16.31
CA MET A 155 9.71 -7.22 15.79
C MET A 155 10.75 -8.33 16.05
N LYS A 156 10.67 -9.04 17.19
CA LYS A 156 11.51 -10.21 17.47
C LYS A 156 11.21 -11.37 16.54
N GLN A 157 10.01 -11.44 16.00
CA GLN A 157 9.57 -12.45 15.02
C GLN A 157 9.92 -12.05 13.59
N GLY A 158 10.72 -10.99 13.41
CA GLY A 158 11.19 -10.54 12.12
C GLY A 158 10.27 -9.55 11.40
N ASN A 159 9.29 -8.93 12.08
CA ASN A 159 8.52 -7.82 11.50
C ASN A 159 9.41 -6.58 11.38
N THR A 160 9.48 -6.00 10.17
CA THR A 160 10.33 -4.87 9.81
C THR A 160 9.51 -3.68 9.31
N THR A 161 8.23 -3.58 9.74
CA THR A 161 7.35 -2.48 9.38
C THR A 161 7.38 -1.36 10.43
N ASP A 162 7.06 -0.15 10.00
CA ASP A 162 6.80 0.99 10.88
C ASP A 162 5.60 0.74 11.81
N THR A 163 4.62 -0.04 11.37
CA THR A 163 3.48 -0.49 12.18
C THR A 163 3.93 -1.26 13.41
N ALA A 164 4.94 -2.13 13.30
CA ALA A 164 5.46 -2.90 14.43
C ALA A 164 6.09 -1.98 15.50
N LEU A 165 6.72 -0.87 15.09
CA LEU A 165 7.25 0.14 16.02
C LEU A 165 6.13 0.78 16.84
N VAL A 166 5.04 1.19 16.15
CA VAL A 166 3.89 1.79 16.83
C VAL A 166 3.24 0.79 17.78
N THR A 167 3.06 -0.47 17.34
CA THR A 167 2.49 -1.53 18.18
C THR A 167 3.35 -1.77 19.43
N ALA A 168 4.68 -1.78 19.29
CA ALA A 168 5.59 -1.92 20.43
C ALA A 168 5.49 -0.71 21.41
N LEU A 169 5.32 0.50 20.90
CA LEU A 169 5.17 1.71 21.72
C LEU A 169 3.80 1.82 22.40
N LEU A 170 2.78 1.17 21.87
CA LEU A 170 1.45 1.06 22.51
C LEU A 170 1.45 0.13 23.74
N HIS A 171 2.57 -0.53 24.04
CA HIS A 171 2.74 -1.25 25.31
C HIS A 171 2.44 -0.35 26.51
N GLY A 172 2.84 0.93 26.49
CA GLY A 172 2.55 1.92 27.50
C GLY A 172 3.31 1.73 28.80
N ALA A 173 2.75 2.27 29.87
CA ALA A 173 3.24 2.14 31.24
C ALA A 173 2.20 1.41 32.13
N PRO A 174 2.62 0.69 33.18
CA PRO A 174 1.69 0.04 34.10
C PRO A 174 0.65 1.02 34.66
N GLY A 175 -0.62 0.62 34.65
CA GLY A 175 -1.76 1.43 35.11
C GLY A 175 -2.29 2.44 34.09
N HIS A 176 -1.71 2.52 32.88
CA HIS A 176 -2.22 3.34 31.79
C HIS A 176 -3.09 2.50 30.85
N ARG A 177 -4.32 2.96 30.62
CA ARG A 177 -5.17 2.35 29.59
C ARG A 177 -4.60 2.58 28.20
N LEU A 178 -4.92 1.70 27.23
CA LEU A 178 -4.48 1.83 25.84
C LEU A 178 -4.86 3.19 25.23
N GLU A 179 -6.05 3.72 25.55
CA GLU A 179 -6.52 5.04 25.11
C GLU A 179 -5.56 6.17 25.55
N GLU A 180 -5.13 6.15 26.80
CA GLU A 180 -4.22 7.15 27.38
C GLU A 180 -2.84 7.06 26.74
N THR A 181 -2.31 5.83 26.62
CA THR A 181 -1.04 5.55 25.94
C THR A 181 -1.07 6.03 24.48
N ALA A 182 -2.15 5.77 23.76
CA ALA A 182 -2.30 6.20 22.38
C ALA A 182 -2.32 7.73 22.26
N LEU A 183 -3.07 8.43 23.13
CA LEU A 183 -3.11 9.90 23.13
C LEU A 183 -1.77 10.54 23.46
N GLU A 184 -0.91 9.89 24.25
CA GLU A 184 0.47 10.36 24.49
C GLU A 184 1.43 10.05 23.35
N LEU A 185 1.19 8.97 22.61
CA LEU A 185 2.06 8.51 21.51
C LEU A 185 1.75 9.23 20.20
N LEU A 186 0.47 9.35 19.81
CA LEU A 186 0.05 9.86 18.51
C LEU A 186 0.66 11.22 18.13
N PRO A 187 0.80 12.22 19.06
CA PRO A 187 1.46 13.49 18.74
C PRO A 187 2.95 13.38 18.40
N LYS A 188 3.61 12.26 18.75
CA LYS A 188 5.04 12.02 18.51
C LYS A 188 5.28 11.34 17.16
N ILE A 189 4.24 10.78 16.55
CA ILE A 189 4.32 10.09 15.26
C ILE A 189 4.25 11.13 14.13
N ARG A 190 5.17 11.03 13.18
CA ARG A 190 5.20 11.88 11.98
C ARG A 190 5.11 11.00 10.74
N GLY A 191 4.28 11.43 9.80
CA GLY A 191 4.01 10.72 8.56
C GLY A 191 2.51 10.68 8.26
N ALA A 192 2.15 10.00 7.21
CA ALA A 192 0.76 9.72 6.90
C ALA A 192 0.32 8.44 7.62
N TYR A 193 -0.77 8.50 8.36
CA TYR A 193 -1.33 7.32 9.00
C TYR A 193 -2.83 7.38 9.21
N CYS A 194 -3.48 6.28 8.88
CA CYS A 194 -4.78 5.91 9.43
C CYS A 194 -4.55 4.63 10.23
N PHE A 195 -4.58 4.71 11.55
CA PHE A 195 -4.53 3.58 12.43
C PHE A 195 -5.93 3.11 12.79
N VAL A 196 -6.16 1.80 12.69
CA VAL A 196 -7.31 1.14 13.27
C VAL A 196 -6.77 0.06 14.20
N PHE A 197 -7.09 0.18 15.49
CA PHE A 197 -6.54 -0.71 16.51
C PHE A 197 -7.58 -1.03 17.58
N MET A 198 -7.33 -2.04 18.38
CA MET A 198 -8.22 -2.45 19.46
C MET A 198 -7.45 -3.04 20.63
N ASP A 199 -8.02 -2.93 21.81
CA ASP A 199 -7.82 -3.85 22.91
C ASP A 199 -8.99 -4.87 22.96
N GLU A 200 -9.12 -5.59 24.08
CA GLU A 200 -10.17 -6.60 24.26
C GLU A 200 -11.58 -6.02 24.22
N HIS A 201 -11.77 -4.73 24.53
CA HIS A 201 -13.09 -4.11 24.77
C HIS A 201 -13.41 -2.92 23.89
N THR A 202 -12.39 -2.23 23.35
CA THR A 202 -12.54 -0.96 22.65
C THR A 202 -11.90 -1.00 21.27
N LEU A 203 -12.64 -0.52 20.27
CA LEU A 203 -12.14 -0.24 18.93
C LEU A 203 -11.70 1.21 18.84
N TYR A 204 -10.49 1.45 18.34
CA TYR A 204 -9.92 2.78 18.14
C TYR A 204 -9.67 3.05 16.67
N ALA A 205 -9.81 4.31 16.26
CA ALA A 205 -9.40 4.80 14.96
C ALA A 205 -8.73 6.16 15.09
N ALA A 206 -7.55 6.35 14.50
CA ALA A 206 -6.82 7.61 14.55
C ALA A 206 -6.33 8.01 13.16
N ARG A 207 -6.43 9.30 12.82
CA ARG A 207 -5.99 9.88 11.56
C ARG A 207 -4.93 10.95 11.79
N ASP A 208 -3.85 10.94 11.01
CA ASP A 208 -2.77 11.91 11.13
C ASP A 208 -3.25 13.37 11.05
N PRO A 209 -2.48 14.34 11.60
CA PRO A 209 -2.89 15.75 11.64
C PRO A 209 -3.07 16.41 10.28
N GLN A 210 -2.48 15.86 9.20
CA GLN A 210 -2.66 16.31 7.84
C GLN A 210 -3.83 15.60 7.14
N GLY A 211 -4.29 14.45 7.68
CA GLY A 211 -5.34 13.66 7.07
C GLY A 211 -4.98 13.22 5.65
N VAL A 212 -3.70 12.80 5.46
CA VAL A 212 -3.18 12.46 4.12
C VAL A 212 -3.98 11.34 3.51
N ARG A 213 -4.30 10.29 4.30
CA ARG A 213 -5.11 9.16 3.85
C ARG A 213 -6.56 9.27 4.29
N PRO A 214 -7.50 8.73 3.52
CA PRO A 214 -8.91 8.76 3.91
C PRO A 214 -9.19 7.75 5.03
N LEU A 215 -10.08 8.15 5.95
CA LEU A 215 -10.64 7.30 6.99
C LEU A 215 -12.06 7.78 7.28
N VAL A 216 -13.02 6.87 7.19
CA VAL A 216 -14.45 7.16 7.32
C VAL A 216 -15.09 6.38 8.45
N LEU A 217 -16.10 6.99 9.07
CA LEU A 217 -16.94 6.42 10.12
C LEU A 217 -18.32 6.12 9.57
N GLY A 218 -18.82 4.92 9.83
CA GLY A 218 -20.17 4.46 9.47
C GLY A 218 -20.93 3.86 10.64
N ARG A 219 -22.25 3.82 10.51
CA ARG A 219 -23.18 3.27 11.50
C ARG A 219 -23.87 2.04 10.94
N LEU A 220 -23.74 0.91 11.64
CA LEU A 220 -24.60 -0.27 11.47
C LEU A 220 -25.86 -0.15 12.32
N GLU A 221 -26.83 -1.02 12.12
CA GLU A 221 -28.00 -1.09 13.00
C GLU A 221 -27.59 -1.32 14.46
N ARG A 222 -26.61 -2.21 14.69
CA ARG A 222 -26.09 -2.57 16.03
C ARG A 222 -24.58 -2.42 16.13
N GLY A 223 -24.04 -1.29 15.72
CA GLY A 223 -22.60 -1.12 15.83
C GLY A 223 -22.04 0.02 14.99
N TRP A 224 -20.72 0.07 14.92
CA TRP A 224 -19.97 1.08 14.24
C TRP A 224 -18.91 0.46 13.36
N VAL A 225 -18.60 1.13 12.26
CA VAL A 225 -17.56 0.72 11.32
C VAL A 225 -16.65 1.89 11.05
N VAL A 226 -15.35 1.63 10.99
CA VAL A 226 -14.35 2.56 10.45
C VAL A 226 -13.65 1.89 9.27
N ALA A 227 -13.42 2.63 8.19
CA ALA A 227 -12.80 2.07 6.99
C ALA A 227 -12.04 3.12 6.19
N SER A 228 -11.12 2.70 5.32
CA SER A 228 -10.41 3.59 4.41
C SER A 228 -11.35 4.30 3.43
N GLU A 229 -12.42 3.63 2.96
CA GLU A 229 -13.34 4.18 1.97
C GLU A 229 -14.82 3.88 2.28
N GLN A 230 -15.70 4.74 1.78
CA GLN A 230 -17.15 4.56 1.88
C GLN A 230 -17.66 3.28 1.20
N SER A 231 -16.96 2.80 0.16
CA SER A 231 -17.30 1.56 -0.53
C SER A 231 -17.32 0.34 0.41
N ALA A 232 -16.43 0.32 1.40
CA ALA A 232 -16.40 -0.72 2.42
C ALA A 232 -17.61 -0.62 3.36
N LEU A 233 -18.04 0.61 3.72
CA LEU A 233 -19.26 0.83 4.52
C LEU A 233 -20.48 0.31 3.79
N ALA A 234 -20.65 0.70 2.53
CA ALA A 234 -21.78 0.28 1.70
C ALA A 234 -21.87 -1.24 1.54
N THR A 235 -20.72 -1.89 1.39
CA THR A 235 -20.64 -3.36 1.23
C THR A 235 -21.12 -4.11 2.47
N VAL A 236 -20.87 -3.57 3.68
CA VAL A 236 -21.32 -4.19 4.94
C VAL A 236 -22.67 -3.65 5.43
N GLY A 237 -23.34 -2.82 4.64
CA GLY A 237 -24.65 -2.24 4.98
C GLY A 237 -24.59 -1.12 6.04
N ALA A 238 -23.41 -0.52 6.25
CA ALA A 238 -23.25 0.61 7.15
C ALA A 238 -23.58 1.94 6.44
N SER A 239 -24.30 2.81 7.13
CA SER A 239 -24.55 4.18 6.67
C SER A 239 -23.34 5.06 6.97
N PHE A 240 -22.89 5.84 5.99
CA PHE A 240 -21.84 6.84 6.19
C PHE A 240 -22.29 7.93 7.16
N ILE A 241 -21.46 8.25 8.14
CA ILE A 241 -21.70 9.32 9.10
C ILE A 241 -20.83 10.54 8.77
N ARG A 242 -19.50 10.37 8.74
CA ARG A 242 -18.53 11.42 8.43
C ARG A 242 -17.14 10.82 8.16
N GLU A 243 -16.25 11.64 7.69
CA GLU A 243 -14.83 11.34 7.76
C GLU A 243 -14.31 11.49 9.20
N VAL A 244 -13.26 10.75 9.57
CA VAL A 244 -12.47 11.01 10.76
C VAL A 244 -11.61 12.24 10.48
N GLU A 245 -11.69 13.24 11.37
CA GLU A 245 -11.00 14.51 11.19
C GLU A 245 -9.47 14.34 11.30
N PRO A 246 -8.68 15.14 10.58
CA PRO A 246 -7.24 15.18 10.77
C PRO A 246 -6.87 15.53 12.23
N GLY A 247 -6.00 14.74 12.86
CA GLY A 247 -5.61 14.89 14.26
C GLY A 247 -6.65 14.39 15.28
N GLU A 248 -7.59 13.56 14.83
CA GLU A 248 -8.63 12.97 15.68
C GLU A 248 -8.37 11.50 15.95
N MET A 249 -8.66 11.06 17.18
CA MET A 249 -8.80 9.68 17.58
C MET A 249 -10.25 9.44 18.04
N ILE A 250 -10.84 8.35 17.56
CA ILE A 250 -12.16 7.84 17.96
C ILE A 250 -11.95 6.58 18.78
N ALA A 251 -12.67 6.44 19.88
CA ALA A 251 -12.81 5.22 20.68
C ALA A 251 -14.27 4.77 20.69
N ILE A 252 -14.51 3.48 20.49
CA ILE A 252 -15.84 2.88 20.36
C ILE A 252 -15.91 1.64 21.26
N ASP A 253 -16.82 1.64 22.21
CA ASP A 253 -17.09 0.55 23.14
C ASP A 253 -18.57 0.52 23.58
N GLU A 254 -18.90 -0.19 24.67
CA GLU A 254 -20.25 -0.29 25.20
C GLU A 254 -20.83 1.06 25.68
N GLU A 255 -19.98 1.99 26.10
CA GLU A 255 -20.40 3.35 26.49
C GLU A 255 -20.74 4.23 25.28
N GLY A 256 -20.39 3.78 24.07
CA GLY A 256 -20.65 4.47 22.81
C GLY A 256 -19.38 4.95 22.12
N ILE A 257 -19.51 6.07 21.39
CA ILE A 257 -18.40 6.66 20.63
C ILE A 257 -17.87 7.89 21.37
N ARG A 258 -16.56 7.94 21.54
CA ARG A 258 -15.82 9.10 22.04
C ARG A 258 -14.88 9.60 20.97
N SER A 259 -14.73 10.91 20.88
CA SER A 259 -13.81 11.57 19.94
C SER A 259 -12.90 12.50 20.71
N THR A 260 -11.60 12.34 20.50
CA THR A 260 -10.56 13.15 21.13
C THR A 260 -9.63 13.72 20.07
N ARG A 261 -9.41 15.03 20.10
CA ARG A 261 -8.43 15.69 19.25
C ARG A 261 -7.06 15.64 19.92
N PHE A 262 -6.13 14.87 19.36
CA PHE A 262 -4.77 14.75 19.89
C PHE A 262 -3.76 15.74 19.27
N ALA A 263 -4.10 16.37 18.13
CA ALA A 263 -3.26 17.36 17.46
C ALA A 263 -4.11 18.40 16.72
N GLU A 264 -3.51 19.57 16.43
CA GLU A 264 -4.10 20.58 15.58
C GLU A 264 -4.27 20.04 14.14
N SER A 265 -5.45 20.22 13.58
CA SER A 265 -5.76 19.84 12.20
C SER A 265 -5.07 20.77 11.20
N LYS A 266 -4.26 20.18 10.30
CA LYS A 266 -3.53 20.86 9.21
C LYS A 266 -3.76 20.11 7.90
N PRO A 267 -4.99 20.13 7.34
CA PRO A 267 -5.37 19.25 6.24
C PRO A 267 -4.46 19.40 5.02
N ALA A 268 -3.95 18.27 4.53
CA ALA A 268 -3.20 18.12 3.29
C ALA A 268 -3.47 16.72 2.70
N GLY A 269 -4.72 16.47 2.31
CA GLY A 269 -5.17 15.18 1.76
C GLY A 269 -4.45 14.84 0.45
N CYS A 270 -4.16 13.58 0.22
CA CYS A 270 -3.48 13.13 -0.98
C CYS A 270 -4.33 13.39 -2.23
N VAL A 271 -3.83 14.21 -3.17
CA VAL A 271 -4.53 14.46 -4.45
C VAL A 271 -4.58 13.21 -5.33
N PHE A 272 -3.62 12.29 -5.16
CA PHE A 272 -3.56 11.05 -5.93
C PHE A 272 -4.72 10.08 -5.61
N GLU A 273 -5.39 10.26 -4.48
CA GLU A 273 -6.66 9.58 -4.18
C GLU A 273 -7.73 9.93 -5.24
N TYR A 274 -7.83 11.21 -5.63
CA TYR A 274 -8.72 11.63 -6.71
C TYR A 274 -8.25 11.13 -8.08
N VAL A 275 -6.94 11.14 -8.34
CA VAL A 275 -6.38 10.75 -9.64
C VAL A 275 -6.54 9.25 -9.87
N TYR A 276 -6.18 8.41 -8.89
CA TYR A 276 -6.03 6.97 -9.12
C TYR A 276 -6.52 6.08 -7.96
N LEU A 277 -6.08 6.33 -6.71
CA LEU A 277 -6.12 5.33 -5.64
C LEU A 277 -7.53 4.98 -5.17
N ALA A 278 -8.36 5.99 -4.88
CA ALA A 278 -9.73 5.75 -4.42
C ALA A 278 -10.60 5.17 -5.54
N ARG A 279 -11.57 4.36 -5.17
CA ARG A 279 -12.58 3.88 -6.12
C ARG A 279 -13.38 5.05 -6.71
N PRO A 280 -13.82 4.96 -7.97
CA PRO A 280 -14.64 6.02 -8.57
C PRO A 280 -15.94 6.31 -7.81
N ASP A 281 -16.52 5.31 -7.15
CA ASP A 281 -17.74 5.44 -6.33
C ASP A 281 -17.49 6.01 -4.92
N ALA A 282 -16.23 6.34 -4.58
CA ALA A 282 -15.90 6.98 -3.32
C ALA A 282 -16.18 8.49 -3.34
N THR A 283 -16.38 9.04 -2.13
CA THR A 283 -16.47 10.49 -1.87
C THR A 283 -15.37 10.86 -0.88
N ILE A 284 -14.59 11.89 -1.19
CA ILE A 284 -13.50 12.40 -0.34
C ILE A 284 -13.74 13.90 -0.12
N ALA A 285 -13.71 14.35 1.13
CA ALA A 285 -13.99 15.74 1.51
C ALA A 285 -15.27 16.31 0.85
N GLY A 286 -16.32 15.47 0.79
CA GLY A 286 -17.61 15.82 0.20
C GLY A 286 -17.64 15.87 -1.34
N ARG A 287 -16.56 15.45 -2.02
CA ARG A 287 -16.45 15.48 -3.48
C ARG A 287 -16.39 14.07 -4.07
N SER A 288 -17.23 13.80 -5.08
CA SER A 288 -17.20 12.53 -5.82
C SER A 288 -15.87 12.37 -6.57
N VAL A 289 -15.21 11.23 -6.39
CA VAL A 289 -13.98 10.87 -7.11
C VAL A 289 -14.28 10.72 -8.60
N TYR A 290 -15.40 10.09 -8.97
CA TYR A 290 -15.81 9.95 -10.37
C TYR A 290 -15.97 11.31 -11.05
N GLU A 291 -16.73 12.23 -10.45
CA GLU A 291 -16.94 13.57 -11.00
C GLU A 291 -15.64 14.36 -11.12
N SER A 292 -14.74 14.22 -10.14
CA SER A 292 -13.42 14.88 -10.20
C SER A 292 -12.59 14.35 -11.37
N ARG A 293 -12.59 13.04 -11.62
CA ARG A 293 -11.89 12.46 -12.78
C ARG A 293 -12.52 12.87 -14.12
N VAL A 294 -13.85 12.94 -14.20
CA VAL A 294 -14.53 13.46 -15.40
C VAL A 294 -14.13 14.92 -15.65
N GLU A 295 -14.11 15.74 -14.61
CA GLU A 295 -13.70 17.15 -14.73
C GLU A 295 -12.21 17.29 -15.10
N MET A 296 -11.32 16.45 -14.58
CA MET A 296 -9.91 16.39 -15.01
C MET A 296 -9.82 16.12 -16.53
N GLY A 297 -10.59 15.16 -17.02
CA GLY A 297 -10.63 14.86 -18.45
C GLY A 297 -11.17 16.02 -19.30
N ARG A 298 -12.20 16.71 -18.82
CA ARG A 298 -12.77 17.90 -19.50
C ARG A 298 -11.74 19.02 -19.60
N ARG A 299 -11.05 19.32 -18.50
CA ARG A 299 -9.99 20.35 -18.49
C ARG A 299 -8.82 19.96 -19.37
N LEU A 300 -8.40 18.72 -19.32
CA LEU A 300 -7.34 18.19 -20.18
C LEU A 300 -7.65 18.39 -21.67
N ALA A 301 -8.91 18.21 -22.09
CA ALA A 301 -9.32 18.47 -23.48
C ALA A 301 -9.25 19.97 -23.85
N LEU A 302 -9.62 20.85 -22.92
CA LEU A 302 -9.58 22.31 -23.14
C LEU A 302 -8.15 22.85 -23.14
N GLU A 303 -7.29 22.36 -22.23
CA GLU A 303 -5.89 22.78 -22.14
C GLU A 303 -5.02 22.22 -23.27
N GLN A 304 -5.33 21.00 -23.72
CA GLN A 304 -4.49 20.21 -24.62
C GLN A 304 -5.30 19.64 -25.80
N PRO A 305 -5.93 20.46 -26.61
CA PRO A 305 -6.71 20.01 -27.76
C PRO A 305 -5.81 19.30 -28.79
N VAL A 306 -6.38 18.35 -29.52
CA VAL A 306 -5.73 17.66 -30.63
C VAL A 306 -6.76 17.25 -31.67
N GLU A 307 -6.39 17.28 -32.91
CA GLU A 307 -7.23 16.74 -34.00
C GLU A 307 -7.17 15.21 -34.00
N ALA A 308 -8.32 14.59 -33.78
CA ALA A 308 -8.44 13.14 -33.72
C ALA A 308 -9.83 12.66 -34.14
N ASP A 309 -10.01 11.35 -34.27
CA ASP A 309 -11.25 10.76 -34.77
C ASP A 309 -12.02 10.03 -33.65
N VAL A 310 -11.36 9.69 -32.53
CA VAL A 310 -11.95 8.91 -31.45
C VAL A 310 -11.16 9.09 -30.14
N VAL A 311 -11.88 9.07 -29.02
CA VAL A 311 -11.32 9.02 -27.67
C VAL A 311 -11.53 7.64 -27.09
N ILE A 312 -10.49 7.03 -26.55
CA ILE A 312 -10.53 5.74 -25.86
C ILE A 312 -9.85 5.82 -24.48
N PRO A 313 -10.35 5.12 -23.46
CA PRO A 313 -9.67 5.02 -22.18
C PRO A 313 -8.62 3.93 -22.16
N VAL A 314 -7.64 4.04 -21.26
CA VAL A 314 -6.97 2.89 -20.68
C VAL A 314 -7.83 2.39 -19.50
N PRO A 315 -8.49 1.23 -19.61
CA PRO A 315 -9.42 0.78 -18.58
C PRO A 315 -8.66 0.25 -17.35
N GLU A 316 -9.20 0.40 -16.11
CA GLU A 316 -10.46 1.10 -15.80
C GLU A 316 -10.18 2.57 -15.37
N SER A 317 -8.96 2.87 -14.88
CA SER A 317 -8.59 4.14 -14.22
C SER A 317 -8.79 5.37 -15.12
N GLY A 318 -8.43 5.27 -16.39
CA GLY A 318 -8.58 6.34 -17.37
C GLY A 318 -10.03 6.55 -17.86
N THR A 319 -10.97 5.67 -17.53
CA THR A 319 -12.33 5.70 -18.10
C THR A 319 -13.10 6.98 -17.78
N PRO A 320 -13.19 7.45 -16.52
CA PRO A 320 -13.94 8.68 -16.22
C PRO A 320 -13.32 9.92 -16.88
N ALA A 321 -11.97 10.01 -16.90
CA ALA A 321 -11.28 11.12 -17.56
C ALA A 321 -11.49 11.09 -19.08
N ALA A 322 -11.52 9.92 -19.71
CA ALA A 322 -11.81 9.78 -21.13
C ALA A 322 -13.25 10.22 -21.49
N VAL A 323 -14.22 9.96 -20.60
CA VAL A 323 -15.60 10.48 -20.76
C VAL A 323 -15.57 12.01 -20.75
N GLY A 324 -14.94 12.63 -19.75
CA GLY A 324 -14.85 14.09 -19.66
C GLY A 324 -14.10 14.72 -20.84
N TYR A 325 -13.02 14.07 -21.30
CA TYR A 325 -12.28 14.51 -22.49
C TYR A 325 -13.15 14.46 -23.75
N ALA A 326 -13.88 13.38 -23.96
CA ALA A 326 -14.77 13.22 -25.11
C ALA A 326 -15.90 14.25 -25.10
N ASP A 327 -16.53 14.48 -23.95
CA ASP A 327 -17.59 15.49 -23.79
C ASP A 327 -17.10 16.90 -24.16
N ALA A 328 -15.92 17.30 -23.70
CA ALA A 328 -15.40 18.65 -23.94
C ALA A 328 -14.82 18.84 -25.34
N SER A 329 -14.19 17.81 -25.90
CA SER A 329 -13.62 17.88 -27.26
C SER A 329 -14.64 17.66 -28.37
N GLY A 330 -15.83 17.13 -28.07
CA GLY A 330 -16.83 16.73 -29.06
C GLY A 330 -16.46 15.47 -29.86
N LEU A 331 -15.34 14.82 -29.53
CA LEU A 331 -14.92 13.57 -30.16
C LEU A 331 -15.73 12.38 -29.64
N PRO A 332 -16.04 11.38 -30.48
CA PRO A 332 -16.78 10.22 -30.05
C PRO A 332 -15.97 9.37 -29.06
N PHE A 333 -16.56 9.08 -27.89
CA PHE A 333 -16.02 8.08 -26.94
C PHE A 333 -16.28 6.66 -27.44
N ARG A 334 -15.28 5.79 -27.39
CA ARG A 334 -15.40 4.35 -27.69
C ARG A 334 -14.52 3.54 -26.76
N GLN A 335 -14.92 2.29 -26.52
CA GLN A 335 -14.06 1.32 -25.85
C GLN A 335 -13.04 0.76 -26.83
N GLY A 336 -11.83 1.30 -26.87
CA GLY A 336 -10.75 0.83 -27.73
C GLY A 336 -10.04 -0.41 -27.17
N PHE A 337 -10.16 -0.63 -25.86
CA PHE A 337 -9.65 -1.80 -25.14
C PHE A 337 -10.76 -2.57 -24.45
N VAL A 338 -10.58 -3.90 -24.38
CA VAL A 338 -11.35 -4.78 -23.51
C VAL A 338 -10.42 -5.36 -22.45
N LYS A 339 -10.79 -5.17 -21.20
CA LYS A 339 -10.08 -5.76 -20.06
C LYS A 339 -10.60 -7.17 -19.81
N ASN A 340 -9.70 -8.13 -19.69
CA ASN A 340 -10.06 -9.46 -19.27
C ASN A 340 -10.30 -9.51 -17.75
N ALA A 341 -11.56 -9.62 -17.34
CA ALA A 341 -11.96 -9.64 -15.94
C ALA A 341 -11.47 -10.86 -15.16
N TYR A 342 -11.12 -11.95 -15.85
CA TYR A 342 -10.66 -13.20 -15.23
C TYR A 342 -9.14 -13.24 -15.02
N VAL A 343 -8.39 -12.30 -15.59
CA VAL A 343 -6.96 -12.17 -15.38
C VAL A 343 -6.75 -11.18 -14.26
N GLY A 344 -6.40 -11.69 -13.08
CA GLY A 344 -5.91 -10.87 -11.96
C GLY A 344 -4.62 -10.13 -12.32
N ARG A 345 -3.94 -9.50 -11.35
CA ARG A 345 -2.60 -8.94 -11.58
C ARG A 345 -1.69 -10.06 -12.08
N THR A 346 -1.15 -9.87 -13.29
CA THR A 346 -0.19 -10.83 -13.86
C THR A 346 1.07 -10.79 -13.04
N PHE A 347 1.46 -11.97 -12.56
CA PHE A 347 2.75 -12.20 -11.93
C PHE A 347 3.87 -11.78 -12.87
N ILE A 348 4.95 -11.29 -12.31
CA ILE A 348 6.13 -10.88 -13.05
C ILE A 348 6.78 -12.10 -13.63
N GLN A 349 7.05 -12.00 -14.90
CA GLN A 349 7.75 -13.01 -15.65
C GLN A 349 9.18 -12.55 -15.88
N PRO A 350 10.17 -13.44 -15.77
CA PRO A 350 11.58 -13.06 -15.81
C PRO A 350 12.08 -12.57 -17.17
N SER A 351 11.30 -12.69 -18.24
CA SER A 351 11.69 -12.21 -19.57
C SER A 351 10.78 -11.10 -20.08
N GLN A 352 11.33 -10.18 -20.86
CA GLN A 352 10.60 -9.07 -21.47
C GLN A 352 9.45 -9.55 -22.38
N THR A 353 9.63 -10.68 -23.06
CA THR A 353 8.60 -11.31 -23.91
C THR A 353 7.40 -11.78 -23.08
N LEU A 354 7.64 -12.36 -21.93
CA LEU A 354 6.57 -12.85 -21.05
C LEU A 354 5.83 -11.69 -20.34
N ARG A 355 6.52 -10.58 -20.06
CA ARG A 355 5.89 -9.34 -19.54
C ARG A 355 4.92 -8.74 -20.54
N GLN A 356 5.30 -8.71 -21.82
CA GLN A 356 4.44 -8.24 -22.91
C GLN A 356 3.20 -9.12 -23.09
N LEU A 357 3.35 -10.45 -22.94
CA LEU A 357 2.24 -11.39 -22.89
C LEU A 357 1.30 -11.09 -21.71
N GLY A 358 1.84 -10.71 -20.54
CA GLY A 358 1.07 -10.34 -19.37
C GLY A 358 0.13 -9.15 -19.59
N ILE A 359 0.59 -8.11 -20.28
CA ILE A 359 -0.26 -6.96 -20.63
C ILE A 359 -1.30 -7.36 -21.68
N ARG A 360 -0.93 -8.13 -22.69
CA ARG A 360 -1.85 -8.64 -23.72
C ARG A 360 -2.92 -9.60 -23.15
N LEU A 361 -2.59 -10.32 -22.07
CA LEU A 361 -3.59 -11.14 -21.36
C LEU A 361 -4.64 -10.29 -20.65
N LYS A 362 -4.25 -9.09 -20.22
CA LYS A 362 -5.15 -8.17 -19.50
C LYS A 362 -5.97 -7.27 -20.42
N LEU A 363 -5.35 -6.78 -21.49
CA LEU A 363 -5.93 -5.79 -22.39
C LEU A 363 -5.88 -6.28 -23.84
N ASN A 364 -7.03 -6.29 -24.49
CA ASN A 364 -7.15 -6.58 -25.91
C ASN A 364 -7.67 -5.36 -26.66
N VAL A 365 -7.01 -5.00 -27.77
CA VAL A 365 -7.41 -3.87 -28.61
C VAL A 365 -8.58 -4.28 -29.52
N GLN A 366 -9.57 -3.40 -29.63
CA GLN A 366 -10.65 -3.52 -30.60
C GLN A 366 -10.23 -2.88 -31.93
N SER A 367 -9.64 -3.66 -32.85
CA SER A 367 -9.12 -3.14 -34.13
C SER A 367 -10.20 -2.42 -34.95
N THR A 368 -11.45 -2.84 -34.89
CA THR A 368 -12.58 -2.17 -35.57
C THR A 368 -12.83 -0.75 -35.06
N VAL A 369 -12.39 -0.44 -33.84
CA VAL A 369 -12.50 0.88 -33.24
C VAL A 369 -11.35 1.79 -33.66
N VAL A 370 -10.13 1.25 -33.78
CA VAL A 370 -8.88 2.06 -33.86
C VAL A 370 -8.23 2.04 -35.24
N ALA A 371 -8.46 1.03 -36.08
CA ALA A 371 -7.76 0.88 -37.36
C ALA A 371 -8.04 2.09 -38.29
N GLY A 372 -6.96 2.66 -38.83
CA GLY A 372 -6.98 3.81 -39.73
C GLY A 372 -7.39 5.15 -39.10
N LYS A 373 -7.53 5.22 -37.76
CA LYS A 373 -7.97 6.42 -37.04
C LYS A 373 -6.83 7.07 -36.26
N ARG A 374 -6.94 8.40 -36.10
CA ARG A 374 -6.18 9.18 -35.12
C ARG A 374 -6.86 9.01 -33.75
N VAL A 375 -6.18 8.41 -32.81
CA VAL A 375 -6.75 7.95 -31.54
C VAL A 375 -6.22 8.80 -30.39
N VAL A 376 -7.13 9.40 -29.62
CA VAL A 376 -6.79 9.95 -28.29
C VAL A 376 -6.92 8.83 -27.28
N VAL A 377 -5.82 8.54 -26.56
CA VAL A 377 -5.76 7.57 -25.47
C VAL A 377 -5.67 8.32 -24.16
N VAL A 378 -6.67 8.18 -23.29
CA VAL A 378 -6.69 8.86 -22.00
C VAL A 378 -6.35 7.87 -20.89
N ASP A 379 -5.38 8.24 -20.04
CA ASP A 379 -5.00 7.49 -18.84
C ASP A 379 -4.83 8.43 -17.63
N ASP A 380 -4.73 7.86 -16.43
CA ASP A 380 -4.61 8.63 -15.19
C ASP A 380 -3.22 9.22 -14.99
N SER A 381 -2.15 8.43 -15.17
CA SER A 381 -0.78 8.84 -14.84
C SER A 381 0.29 8.05 -15.61
N ILE A 382 1.50 8.61 -15.70
CA ILE A 382 2.70 7.89 -16.15
C ILE A 382 3.76 7.99 -15.05
N VAL A 383 4.23 6.82 -14.58
CA VAL A 383 5.32 6.73 -13.60
C VAL A 383 6.64 6.31 -14.28
N ARG A 384 6.75 5.05 -14.74
CA ARG A 384 7.93 4.53 -15.46
C ARG A 384 7.75 4.45 -16.98
N GLY A 385 6.52 4.58 -17.47
CA GLY A 385 6.20 4.57 -18.90
C GLY A 385 6.09 3.18 -19.55
N ASN A 386 6.32 2.08 -18.83
CA ASN A 386 6.28 0.73 -19.40
C ASN A 386 4.90 0.32 -19.90
N THR A 387 3.86 0.61 -19.12
CA THR A 387 2.46 0.36 -19.49
C THR A 387 2.07 1.17 -20.73
N GLN A 388 2.40 2.46 -20.73
CA GLN A 388 2.06 3.34 -21.87
C GLN A 388 2.78 2.91 -23.15
N ARG A 389 4.06 2.50 -23.07
CA ARG A 389 4.79 1.95 -24.22
C ARG A 389 4.09 0.71 -24.79
N ALA A 390 3.59 -0.17 -23.95
CA ALA A 390 2.85 -1.35 -24.40
C ALA A 390 1.50 -1.00 -25.01
N VAL A 391 0.75 -0.08 -24.38
CA VAL A 391 -0.55 0.42 -24.88
C VAL A 391 -0.40 1.04 -26.26
N VAL A 392 0.53 1.99 -26.43
CA VAL A 392 0.78 2.66 -27.70
C VAL A 392 1.17 1.65 -28.79
N ARG A 393 2.07 0.71 -28.47
CA ARG A 393 2.47 -0.32 -29.41
C ARG A 393 1.31 -1.20 -29.85
N MET A 394 0.45 -1.66 -28.91
CA MET A 394 -0.72 -2.47 -29.24
C MET A 394 -1.69 -1.73 -30.16
N LEU A 395 -1.89 -0.41 -29.98
CA LEU A 395 -2.75 0.39 -30.84
C LEU A 395 -2.18 0.54 -32.24
N LYS A 396 -0.87 0.79 -32.36
CA LYS A 396 -0.19 0.87 -33.67
C LYS A 396 -0.19 -0.49 -34.39
N GLU A 397 0.03 -1.59 -33.69
CA GLU A 397 -0.10 -2.96 -34.24
C GLU A 397 -1.55 -3.26 -34.69
N ALA A 398 -2.56 -2.68 -34.05
CA ALA A 398 -3.96 -2.81 -34.44
C ALA A 398 -4.36 -1.86 -35.59
N GLY A 399 -3.41 -1.07 -36.14
CA GLY A 399 -3.58 -0.23 -37.31
C GLY A 399 -4.03 1.19 -37.02
N ALA A 400 -3.89 1.72 -35.80
CA ALA A 400 -4.12 3.14 -35.54
C ALA A 400 -3.20 4.01 -36.41
N ALA A 401 -3.74 5.05 -37.03
CA ALA A 401 -2.98 5.99 -37.87
C ALA A 401 -2.09 6.89 -37.04
N GLU A 402 -2.62 7.42 -35.93
CA GLU A 402 -1.91 8.23 -34.96
C GLU A 402 -2.40 7.87 -33.54
N VAL A 403 -1.51 7.98 -32.54
CA VAL A 403 -1.80 7.73 -31.13
C VAL A 403 -1.38 8.94 -30.30
N HIS A 404 -2.36 9.68 -29.79
CA HIS A 404 -2.18 10.86 -28.96
C HIS A 404 -2.49 10.50 -27.51
N VAL A 405 -1.45 10.43 -26.65
CA VAL A 405 -1.61 10.09 -25.23
C VAL A 405 -1.94 11.35 -24.43
N LYS A 406 -3.01 11.27 -23.63
CA LYS A 406 -3.49 12.36 -22.77
C LYS A 406 -3.59 11.84 -21.33
N ILE A 407 -2.89 12.49 -20.43
CA ILE A 407 -2.77 12.07 -19.01
C ILE A 407 -3.49 13.05 -18.10
N SER A 408 -4.43 12.52 -17.32
CA SER A 408 -5.30 13.33 -16.44
C SER A 408 -4.65 13.68 -15.08
N SER A 409 -3.34 13.48 -14.93
CA SER A 409 -2.52 14.06 -13.87
C SER A 409 -1.35 14.87 -14.43
N PRO A 410 -0.72 15.76 -13.66
CA PRO A 410 0.58 16.32 -13.99
C PRO A 410 1.68 15.26 -14.05
N PRO A 411 2.87 15.54 -14.63
CA PRO A 411 3.99 14.62 -14.63
C PRO A 411 4.45 14.27 -13.19
N VAL A 412 4.53 12.98 -12.87
CA VAL A 412 5.05 12.49 -11.58
C VAL A 412 6.58 12.62 -11.59
N LYS A 413 7.12 13.58 -10.82
CA LYS A 413 8.54 13.93 -10.80
C LYS A 413 9.25 13.57 -9.49
N TRP A 414 8.49 13.34 -8.42
CA TRP A 414 9.01 13.13 -7.07
C TRP A 414 8.45 11.86 -6.44
N PRO A 415 9.25 11.15 -5.63
CA PRO A 415 8.77 9.97 -4.91
C PRO A 415 7.72 10.36 -3.86
N CYS A 416 6.90 9.41 -3.47
CA CYS A 416 5.98 9.55 -2.34
C CYS A 416 6.61 8.94 -1.07
N PHE A 417 6.52 9.68 0.06
CA PHE A 417 6.96 9.19 1.38
C PHE A 417 5.78 8.95 2.33
N TYR A 418 4.54 9.05 1.84
CA TYR A 418 3.32 9.01 2.64
C TYR A 418 2.41 7.82 2.32
N GLY A 419 2.97 6.77 1.72
CA GLY A 419 2.29 5.48 1.57
C GLY A 419 2.14 4.98 0.14
N ILE A 420 2.27 5.84 -0.92
CA ILE A 420 2.29 5.32 -2.29
C ILE A 420 3.70 4.81 -2.60
N ASP A 421 3.79 3.58 -3.11
CA ASP A 421 5.04 3.04 -3.59
C ASP A 421 5.39 3.59 -4.98
N PHE A 422 5.78 4.85 -5.04
CA PHE A 422 6.42 5.37 -6.23
C PHE A 422 7.87 4.89 -6.30
N ALA A 423 8.31 4.65 -7.53
CA ALA A 423 9.69 4.38 -7.87
C ALA A 423 10.65 5.42 -7.27
N THR A 424 11.91 5.03 -7.11
CA THR A 424 12.96 5.99 -6.77
C THR A 424 12.98 7.13 -7.80
N ARG A 425 13.45 8.29 -7.40
CA ARG A 425 13.50 9.47 -8.28
C ARG A 425 14.16 9.18 -9.65
N ALA A 426 15.17 8.31 -9.67
CA ALA A 426 15.88 7.92 -10.89
C ALA A 426 15.02 7.09 -11.87
N GLU A 427 14.00 6.39 -11.36
CA GLU A 427 13.11 5.55 -12.16
C GLU A 427 11.86 6.28 -12.69
N LEU A 428 11.57 7.49 -12.17
CA LEU A 428 10.46 8.32 -12.64
C LEU A 428 10.79 8.89 -14.02
N ILE A 429 10.02 8.50 -15.05
CA ILE A 429 10.29 8.91 -16.43
C ILE A 429 10.27 10.44 -16.62
N ALA A 430 9.45 11.13 -15.84
CA ALA A 430 9.34 12.60 -15.89
C ALA A 430 10.42 13.32 -15.06
N ASN A 431 11.31 12.57 -14.37
CA ASN A 431 12.44 13.14 -13.68
C ASN A 431 13.60 13.36 -14.67
N GLY A 432 13.66 14.54 -15.26
CA GLY A 432 14.75 14.92 -16.16
C GLY A 432 14.46 14.73 -17.67
N ALA A 433 13.33 14.12 -18.07
CA ALA A 433 12.90 14.05 -19.45
C ALA A 433 11.81 15.08 -19.75
N ALA A 434 11.95 15.78 -20.88
CA ALA A 434 10.91 16.65 -21.42
C ALA A 434 9.74 15.82 -21.97
N VAL A 435 8.56 16.42 -22.06
CA VAL A 435 7.33 15.74 -22.51
C VAL A 435 7.51 15.10 -23.90
N ASP A 436 8.16 15.80 -24.84
CA ASP A 436 8.43 15.27 -26.18
C ASP A 436 9.38 14.05 -26.16
N GLN A 437 10.35 14.05 -25.24
CA GLN A 437 11.25 12.91 -25.07
C GLN A 437 10.50 11.71 -24.48
N ILE A 438 9.57 11.96 -23.55
CA ILE A 438 8.69 10.91 -22.99
C ILE A 438 7.79 10.36 -24.10
N ALA A 439 7.15 11.24 -24.91
CA ALA A 439 6.33 10.84 -26.05
C ALA A 439 7.09 9.92 -27.01
N ALA A 440 8.31 10.32 -27.41
CA ALA A 440 9.17 9.52 -28.25
C ALA A 440 9.54 8.17 -27.61
N SER A 441 9.83 8.15 -26.30
CA SER A 441 10.23 6.94 -25.57
C SER A 441 9.09 5.90 -25.46
N ILE A 442 7.84 6.35 -25.36
CA ILE A 442 6.65 5.48 -25.34
C ILE A 442 6.14 5.17 -26.76
N GLY A 443 6.67 5.83 -27.79
CA GLY A 443 6.30 5.66 -29.19
C GLY A 443 4.99 6.34 -29.60
N ALA A 444 4.50 7.32 -28.82
CA ALA A 444 3.31 8.09 -29.12
C ALA A 444 3.60 9.21 -30.14
N ASP A 445 2.59 9.58 -30.95
CA ASP A 445 2.69 10.70 -31.88
C ASP A 445 2.59 12.05 -31.16
N SER A 446 1.90 12.10 -30.00
CA SER A 446 1.97 13.21 -29.05
C SER A 446 1.64 12.75 -27.64
N LEU A 447 2.13 13.51 -26.65
CA LEU A 447 1.84 13.34 -25.23
C LEU A 447 1.49 14.69 -24.62
N ALA A 448 0.46 14.72 -23.79
CA ALA A 448 0.16 15.89 -22.98
C ALA A 448 -0.41 15.47 -21.61
N TYR A 449 -0.16 16.33 -20.64
CA TYR A 449 -0.63 16.21 -19.27
C TYR A 449 -1.59 17.36 -18.95
N ILE A 450 -2.52 17.14 -18.02
CA ILE A 450 -3.29 18.24 -17.42
C ILE A 450 -2.33 19.15 -16.64
N SER A 451 -2.64 20.42 -16.55
CA SER A 451 -1.94 21.35 -15.65
C SER A 451 -2.17 20.99 -14.17
N GLU A 452 -1.28 21.39 -13.28
CA GLU A 452 -1.48 21.20 -11.84
C GLU A 452 -2.71 21.97 -11.35
N GLU A 453 -2.89 23.19 -11.84
CA GLU A 453 -4.04 24.04 -11.55
C GLU A 453 -5.34 23.37 -12.01
N GLY A 454 -5.38 22.84 -13.23
CA GLY A 454 -6.55 22.14 -13.77
C GLY A 454 -6.91 20.90 -12.96
N MET A 455 -5.92 20.13 -12.53
CA MET A 455 -6.14 18.98 -11.66
C MET A 455 -6.71 19.40 -10.30
N ILE A 456 -6.11 20.39 -9.63
CA ILE A 456 -6.56 20.89 -8.32
C ILE A 456 -7.99 21.41 -8.41
N GLU A 457 -8.28 22.26 -9.37
CA GLU A 457 -9.63 22.79 -9.58
C GLU A 457 -10.68 21.69 -9.84
N ALA A 458 -10.30 20.62 -10.54
CA ALA A 458 -11.18 19.48 -10.79
C ALA A 458 -11.56 18.74 -9.49
N THR A 459 -10.69 18.74 -8.48
CA THR A 459 -11.03 18.16 -7.17
C THR A 459 -12.04 19.01 -6.39
N GLY A 460 -12.18 20.28 -6.72
CA GLY A 460 -12.98 21.24 -5.97
C GLY A 460 -12.48 21.54 -4.56
N GLN A 461 -11.22 21.15 -4.26
CA GLN A 461 -10.56 21.41 -2.98
C GLN A 461 -9.58 22.58 -3.12
N PRO A 462 -9.40 23.40 -2.06
CA PRO A 462 -8.35 24.40 -2.03
C PRO A 462 -6.97 23.74 -2.07
N ARG A 463 -6.01 24.36 -2.78
CA ARG A 463 -4.62 23.86 -2.92
C ARG A 463 -3.98 23.57 -1.56
N GLU A 464 -4.21 24.42 -0.58
CA GLU A 464 -3.62 24.35 0.77
C GLU A 464 -4.09 23.12 1.55
N ARG A 465 -5.17 22.47 1.09
CA ARG A 465 -5.74 21.25 1.70
C ARG A 465 -5.33 19.98 0.98
N LEU A 466 -4.46 20.08 -0.03
CA LEU A 466 -4.01 18.94 -0.84
C LEU A 466 -2.51 18.73 -0.73
N CYS A 467 -2.10 17.47 -0.64
CA CYS A 467 -0.73 17.05 -0.86
C CYS A 467 -0.53 16.81 -2.35
N THR A 468 0.31 17.61 -3.00
CA THR A 468 0.72 17.49 -4.41
C THR A 468 2.21 17.14 -4.56
N ALA A 469 2.84 16.64 -3.50
CA ALA A 469 4.29 16.45 -3.39
C ALA A 469 4.89 15.58 -4.51
N CYS A 470 4.17 14.57 -5.01
CA CYS A 470 4.63 13.73 -6.13
C CYS A 470 4.79 14.50 -7.45
N PHE A 471 4.15 15.65 -7.60
CA PHE A 471 4.26 16.54 -8.76
C PHE A 471 5.22 17.71 -8.52
N THR A 472 5.19 18.31 -7.32
CA THR A 472 5.88 19.57 -6.98
C THR A 472 7.19 19.37 -6.23
N GLY A 473 7.31 18.33 -5.38
CA GLY A 473 8.38 18.14 -4.42
C GLY A 473 8.15 18.86 -3.08
N ASP A 474 7.00 19.52 -2.90
CA ASP A 474 6.64 20.23 -1.68
C ASP A 474 5.91 19.28 -0.73
N TYR A 475 6.62 18.77 0.26
CA TYR A 475 6.09 17.78 1.21
C TYR A 475 5.46 18.47 2.42
N PRO A 476 4.14 18.27 2.70
CA PRO A 476 3.45 18.94 3.81
C PRO A 476 3.91 18.45 5.20
N ILE A 477 4.48 17.26 5.30
CA ILE A 477 5.10 16.74 6.51
C ILE A 477 6.61 16.73 6.30
N PRO A 478 7.41 17.41 7.15
CA PRO A 478 8.85 17.41 7.01
C PRO A 478 9.43 16.00 7.00
N LEU A 479 10.30 15.73 6.04
CA LEU A 479 10.97 14.45 5.90
C LEU A 479 12.17 14.38 6.84
N ALA A 480 12.50 13.20 7.34
CA ALA A 480 13.76 12.93 8.01
C ALA A 480 14.97 13.10 7.06
N ASP A 481 16.19 13.12 7.58
CA ASP A 481 17.41 13.19 6.78
C ASP A 481 17.53 11.97 5.83
N GLU A 482 18.25 12.13 4.70
CA GLU A 482 18.33 11.10 3.67
C GLU A 482 18.81 9.73 4.19
N GLY A 483 19.73 9.72 5.15
CA GLY A 483 20.23 8.51 5.78
C GLY A 483 19.22 7.80 6.72
N GLU A 484 18.15 8.47 7.09
CA GLU A 484 17.08 7.94 7.95
C GLU A 484 15.81 7.60 7.14
N ARG A 485 15.88 7.51 5.80
CA ARG A 485 14.77 7.23 4.89
C ARG A 485 14.97 5.89 4.17
N GLY A 486 13.88 5.27 3.77
CA GLY A 486 13.86 4.15 2.83
C GLY A 486 13.13 2.92 3.35
N LYS A 487 12.63 2.12 2.43
CA LYS A 487 11.89 0.88 2.70
C LYS A 487 12.66 -0.13 3.55
N GLY A 488 13.97 -0.15 3.41
CA GLY A 488 14.86 -1.09 4.08
C GLY A 488 15.42 -0.60 5.42
N LEU A 489 14.97 0.55 5.95
CA LEU A 489 15.52 1.11 7.19
C LEU A 489 15.48 0.14 8.38
N LEU A 490 14.44 -0.68 8.46
CA LEU A 490 14.21 -1.64 9.52
C LEU A 490 14.61 -3.08 9.13
N GLU A 491 15.04 -3.30 7.88
CA GLU A 491 15.54 -4.60 7.46
C GLU A 491 16.95 -4.83 8.02
N PRO A 492 17.28 -6.06 8.47
CA PRO A 492 18.64 -6.41 8.83
C PRO A 492 19.56 -6.13 7.63
N VAL A 493 20.65 -5.43 7.85
CA VAL A 493 21.66 -5.24 6.81
C VAL A 493 22.16 -6.62 6.43
N ALA A 494 21.89 -7.06 5.19
CA ALA A 494 22.47 -8.26 4.67
C ALA A 494 24.00 -8.07 4.67
N VAL A 495 24.69 -8.72 5.58
CA VAL A 495 26.15 -8.71 5.58
C VAL A 495 26.58 -9.37 4.27
N SER A 496 27.14 -8.57 3.38
CA SER A 496 27.69 -9.10 2.11
C SER A 496 28.72 -10.17 2.47
N PRO A 497 28.77 -11.33 1.78
CA PRO A 497 29.68 -12.43 2.17
C PRO A 497 31.18 -12.09 2.04
N ALA A 498 31.54 -10.84 1.84
CA ALA A 498 32.90 -10.36 1.65
C ALA A 498 33.30 -9.20 2.58
N SER A 499 32.70 -9.07 3.74
CA SER A 499 33.18 -8.09 4.72
C SER A 499 34.31 -8.69 5.54
N THR A 500 35.53 -8.37 5.17
CA THR A 500 36.72 -8.68 5.99
C THR A 500 36.73 -7.70 7.17
N VAL A 501 36.50 -8.20 8.36
CA VAL A 501 36.63 -7.41 9.60
C VAL A 501 38.06 -7.62 10.10
N VAL A 502 38.81 -6.54 10.20
CA VAL A 502 40.14 -6.52 10.82
C VAL A 502 39.94 -6.23 12.30
N LEU A 503 40.19 -7.22 13.13
CA LEU A 503 40.16 -7.06 14.57
C LEU A 503 41.60 -6.88 15.07
N ASP A 504 41.84 -5.85 15.85
CA ASP A 504 43.08 -5.65 16.58
C ASP A 504 42.88 -6.19 18.00
N VAL A 505 43.45 -7.35 18.27
CA VAL A 505 43.40 -7.98 19.57
C VAL A 505 44.85 -8.10 20.08
N ASP A 506 45.18 -7.40 21.15
CA ASP A 506 46.47 -7.41 21.80
C ASP A 506 47.69 -7.03 20.94
N GLY A 507 47.48 -6.12 19.95
CA GLY A 507 48.55 -5.61 19.08
C GLY A 507 48.95 -6.54 17.92
N GLU A 508 48.21 -7.64 17.70
CA GLU A 508 48.32 -8.45 16.50
C GLU A 508 47.08 -8.30 15.63
N THR A 509 47.30 -7.91 14.38
CA THR A 509 46.25 -7.73 13.38
C THR A 509 45.79 -9.10 12.87
N THR A 510 44.64 -9.58 13.33
CA THR A 510 44.04 -10.81 12.82
C THR A 510 42.93 -10.48 11.84
N THR A 511 43.04 -10.96 10.61
CA THR A 511 42.02 -10.83 9.57
C THR A 511 41.04 -11.98 9.69
N VAL A 512 39.80 -11.69 10.14
CA VAL A 512 38.72 -12.67 10.15
C VAL A 512 37.82 -12.41 8.97
N THR A 513 37.80 -13.32 8.01
CA THR A 513 36.83 -13.29 6.91
C THR A 513 35.56 -13.98 7.39
N ALA A 514 34.49 -13.21 7.63
CA ALA A 514 33.17 -13.78 7.86
C ALA A 514 32.67 -14.37 6.54
N THR A 515 32.84 -15.66 6.33
CA THR A 515 32.14 -16.39 5.29
C THR A 515 30.70 -16.56 5.74
N GLY A 516 29.77 -15.87 5.03
CA GLY A 516 28.34 -16.13 5.23
C GLY A 516 28.07 -17.63 5.01
N CYS A 517 27.16 -18.19 5.81
CA CYS A 517 26.67 -19.53 5.58
C CYS A 517 26.04 -19.60 4.19
N GLU A 518 26.76 -20.12 3.20
CA GLU A 518 26.13 -20.54 1.95
C GLU A 518 25.19 -21.71 2.28
N PRO A 519 23.95 -21.71 1.80
CA PRO A 519 23.12 -22.91 1.86
C PRO A 519 23.86 -24.00 1.06
N GLY A 520 24.17 -25.11 1.71
CA GLY A 520 24.87 -26.24 1.10
C GLY A 520 24.17 -26.71 -0.18
N PRO A 521 24.92 -27.27 -1.16
CA PRO A 521 24.41 -27.58 -2.49
C PRO A 521 23.40 -28.74 -2.54
N ASP A 522 23.11 -29.44 -1.46
CA ASP A 522 22.23 -30.62 -1.46
C ASP A 522 21.32 -30.63 -0.22
N ALA A 523 20.10 -30.15 -0.41
CA ALA A 523 19.03 -30.24 0.58
C ALA A 523 18.22 -31.58 0.48
N ASP A 524 18.72 -32.58 -0.26
CA ASP A 524 18.05 -33.87 -0.45
C ASP A 524 18.66 -35.03 0.33
N ASP A 525 19.69 -34.82 1.14
CA ASP A 525 20.22 -35.85 2.02
C ASP A 525 19.86 -35.55 3.48
N GLU A 526 18.91 -36.28 3.99
CA GLU A 526 18.52 -36.42 5.39
C GLU A 526 19.66 -37.07 6.21
N LYS A 527 20.84 -36.46 6.25
CA LYS A 527 21.94 -36.93 7.09
C LYS A 527 22.69 -35.80 7.73
N LEU A 528 22.48 -35.71 9.04
CA LEU A 528 23.33 -35.10 10.05
C LEU A 528 23.74 -33.62 9.78
N LEU A 529 22.93 -32.72 10.30
CA LEU A 529 23.43 -31.41 10.70
C LEU A 529 24.59 -31.58 11.68
N THR A 530 25.76 -31.05 11.34
CA THR A 530 26.93 -31.04 12.24
C THR A 530 26.71 -30.03 13.37
N GLU A 531 27.47 -30.16 14.48
CA GLU A 531 27.40 -29.23 15.61
C GLU A 531 27.60 -27.75 15.20
N THR A 532 28.33 -27.50 14.10
CA THR A 532 28.58 -26.17 13.57
C THR A 532 27.33 -25.53 12.93
N ASP A 533 26.46 -26.33 12.31
CA ASP A 533 25.21 -25.86 11.72
C ASP A 533 24.17 -25.48 12.79
N ARG A 534 24.23 -26.15 13.93
CA ARG A 534 23.39 -25.82 15.11
C ARG A 534 23.83 -24.52 15.78
N THR A 535 25.10 -24.16 15.73
CA THR A 535 25.60 -22.91 16.33
C THR A 535 25.15 -21.68 15.52
N CYS A 536 24.98 -21.79 14.21
CA CYS A 536 24.42 -20.72 13.38
C CYS A 536 22.91 -20.46 13.67
N LEU A 537 22.17 -21.49 14.09
CA LEU A 537 20.77 -21.39 14.52
C LEU A 537 20.64 -20.89 15.98
N LEU A 538 21.64 -21.13 16.81
CA LEU A 538 21.66 -20.72 18.23
C LEU A 538 21.96 -19.22 18.44
N TYR A 539 22.38 -18.49 17.43
CA TYR A 539 22.54 -17.03 17.54
C TYR A 539 21.22 -16.25 17.44
N THR A 540 20.12 -16.93 17.17
CA THR A 540 18.77 -16.44 17.42
C THR A 540 18.32 -16.88 18.81
N SER A 541 19.08 -16.48 19.82
CA SER A 541 18.81 -16.50 21.28
C SER A 541 17.48 -17.06 21.76
N ASP A 542 17.39 -17.53 22.93
CA ASP A 542 16.23 -17.70 23.84
C ASP A 542 14.90 -18.25 23.29
N ALA A 543 14.68 -18.30 21.98
CA ALA A 543 13.54 -18.99 21.37
C ALA A 543 13.79 -20.49 21.15
N ALA A 544 14.99 -20.99 21.43
CA ALA A 544 15.33 -22.39 21.22
C ALA A 544 14.84 -23.30 22.36
N ASP A 545 14.49 -22.73 23.50
CA ASP A 545 13.99 -23.52 24.64
C ASP A 545 12.49 -23.88 24.52
N ASP A 546 11.72 -23.17 23.65
CA ASP A 546 10.30 -23.46 23.46
C ASP A 546 10.00 -24.36 22.24
N CYS A 547 10.98 -24.71 21.42
CA CYS A 547 10.81 -25.59 20.27
C CYS A 547 10.89 -27.10 20.56
N SER A 548 10.85 -27.51 21.81
CA SER A 548 10.92 -28.95 22.19
C SER A 548 9.57 -29.59 22.50
N ILE A 549 8.42 -29.00 22.05
CA ILE A 549 7.12 -29.67 22.15
C ILE A 549 6.31 -29.46 20.88
N VAL A 550 6.14 -30.60 20.20
CA VAL A 550 5.27 -30.99 19.07
C VAL A 550 5.91 -30.91 17.71
#